data_dedc9f7f3f3cbef227a89b3eaa9193ae
#
_entry.id   dedc9f7f3f3cbef227a89b3eaa9193ae
#
_cell.length_a   1.000
_cell.length_b   1.000
_cell.length_c   1.000
_cell.angle_alpha   90.00
_cell.angle_beta   90.00
_cell.angle_gamma   90.00
#
_symmetry.space_group_name_H-M   'P 1'
#
loop_
_entity.id
_entity.type
_entity.pdbx_description
1 polymer ?
#
loop_
_entity_poly.entity_id
_entity_poly.type
_entity_poly.pdbx_seq_one_letter_code
_entity_poly.pdbx_strand_id
1 'polypeptide(L)' 'MERKAKVTQDAVTDACDELMESGKNVTVNAITAMTGGSFSTVGAMVKNWKAEQALKCARNG' A
#
# COMPACT_ATOMS: atom_id res chain seq x y z
N MET A 1 -22.98 -6.64 1.83
CA MET A 1 -22.53 -6.68 2.01
C MET A 1 -21.38 -6.89 2.23
N GLU A 2 -20.73 -6.76 2.32
CA GLU A 2 -19.78 -6.94 2.39
C GLU A 2 -19.12 -7.04 3.32
N ARG A 3 -18.57 -7.34 3.64
CA ARG A 3 -17.97 -7.57 4.53
C ARG A 3 -16.75 -7.49 4.50
N LYS A 4 -16.11 -7.24 4.42
CA LYS A 4 -15.05 -7.24 4.45
C LYS A 4 -14.13 -7.59 4.59
N ALA A 5 -13.77 -7.49 4.46
CA ALA A 5 -12.86 -8.03 4.97
C ALA A 5 -11.56 -8.32 4.38
N LYS A 6 -11.44 -8.58 3.13
CA LYS A 6 -10.20 -8.82 2.54
C LYS A 6 -9.54 -7.59 2.06
N VAL A 7 -8.25 -7.44 2.32
CA VAL A 7 -7.46 -6.35 1.81
C VAL A 7 -6.99 -6.71 0.42
N THR A 8 -7.18 -5.82 -0.55
CA THR A 8 -6.75 -6.07 -1.91
C THR A 8 -5.59 -5.18 -2.26
N GLN A 9 -4.91 -5.53 -3.36
CA GLN A 9 -3.80 -4.72 -3.83
C GLN A 9 -4.26 -3.29 -4.12
N ASP A 10 -5.44 -3.16 -4.67
CA ASP A 10 -6.00 -1.84 -4.96
C ASP A 10 -6.14 -1.00 -3.72
N ALA A 11 -6.66 -1.61 -2.66
CA ALA A 11 -6.84 -0.89 -1.41
C ALA A 11 -5.50 -0.42 -0.86
N VAL A 12 -4.51 -1.29 -0.93
CA VAL A 12 -3.19 -0.94 -0.43
C VAL A 12 -2.57 0.15 -1.29
N THR A 13 -2.70 0.04 -2.60
CA THR A 13 -2.17 1.06 -3.50
C THR A 13 -2.81 2.41 -3.23
N ASP A 14 -4.11 2.42 -3.04
CA ASP A 14 -4.82 3.64 -2.72
C ASP A 14 -4.29 4.27 -1.44
N ALA A 15 -4.12 3.44 -0.41
CA ALA A 15 -3.63 3.94 0.86
C ALA A 15 -2.22 4.49 0.71
N CYS A 16 -1.38 3.81 -0.05
CA CYS A 16 -0.01 4.27 -0.27
C CYS A 16 -0.01 5.62 -0.97
N ASP A 17 -0.82 5.75 -2.01
CA ASP A 17 -0.91 7.00 -2.74
C ASP A 17 -1.37 8.13 -1.83
N GLU A 18 -2.34 7.83 -1.01
CA GLU A 18 -2.88 8.84 -0.12
C GLU A 18 -1.83 9.35 0.84
N LEU A 19 -1.03 8.44 1.38
CA LEU A 19 0.02 8.84 2.28
C LEU A 19 1.06 9.69 1.57
N MET A 20 1.39 9.31 0.35
CA MET A 20 2.37 10.07 -0.40
C MET A 20 1.88 11.46 -0.71
N GLU A 21 0.62 11.58 -1.06
CA GLU A 21 0.05 12.87 -1.36
C GLU A 21 0.03 13.78 -0.14
N SER A 22 -0.14 13.15 1.02
CA SER A 22 -0.15 13.92 2.27
C SER A 22 1.25 14.25 2.75
N GLY A 23 2.25 13.74 2.08
CA GLY A 23 3.63 13.98 2.50
C GLY A 23 4.07 13.11 3.66
N LYS A 24 3.37 12.01 3.88
CA LYS A 24 3.70 11.11 4.96
C LYS A 24 4.44 9.90 4.46
N ASN A 25 5.14 9.25 5.39
CA ASN A 25 5.86 8.05 5.01
C ASN A 25 4.90 6.90 4.78
N VAL A 26 5.19 6.11 3.76
CA VAL A 26 4.41 4.92 3.49
C VAL A 26 5.03 3.77 4.26
N THR A 27 4.35 3.33 5.30
CA THR A 27 4.84 2.23 6.12
C THR A 27 3.77 1.18 6.23
N VAL A 28 4.20 -0.05 6.52
CA VAL A 28 3.25 -1.15 6.67
C VAL A 28 2.27 -0.86 7.80
N ASN A 29 2.77 -0.29 8.89
CA ASN A 29 1.92 0.08 10.00
C ASN A 29 0.80 1.02 9.60
N ALA A 30 1.16 2.08 8.88
CA ALA A 30 0.18 3.06 8.46
C ALA A 30 -0.84 2.44 7.52
N ILE A 31 -0.38 1.65 6.57
CA ILE A 31 -1.27 1.02 5.61
C ILE A 31 -2.20 0.04 6.30
N THR A 32 -1.66 -0.74 7.23
CA THR A 32 -2.48 -1.68 7.97
C THR A 32 -3.58 -0.95 8.73
N ALA A 33 -3.25 0.16 9.34
CA ALA A 33 -4.23 0.94 10.06
C ALA A 33 -5.31 1.49 9.13
N MET A 34 -4.92 1.87 7.93
CA MET A 34 -5.85 2.44 6.98
C MET A 34 -6.75 1.38 6.33
N THR A 35 -6.18 0.24 6.03
CA THR A 35 -6.92 -0.81 5.32
C THR A 35 -7.57 -1.81 6.26
N GLY A 36 -7.01 -1.97 7.44
CA GLY A 36 -7.55 -2.92 8.40
C GLY A 36 -7.17 -4.36 8.14
N GLY A 37 -6.22 -4.59 7.27
CA GLY A 37 -5.81 -5.95 6.96
C GLY A 37 -4.80 -6.47 7.95
N SER A 38 -4.34 -7.70 7.72
CA SER A 38 -3.34 -8.26 8.60
C SER A 38 -1.96 -7.74 8.19
N PHE A 39 -1.11 -7.65 9.19
CA PHE A 39 0.22 -7.10 8.99
C PHE A 39 1.00 -7.86 7.91
N SER A 40 0.90 -9.18 7.95
CA SER A 40 1.62 -9.99 6.96
C SER A 40 1.13 -9.75 5.55
N THR A 41 -0.18 -9.75 5.37
CA THR A 41 -0.75 -9.55 4.05
C THR A 41 -0.45 -8.16 3.52
N VAL A 42 -0.68 -7.17 4.36
CA VAL A 42 -0.44 -5.80 3.95
C VAL A 42 1.04 -5.58 3.68
N GLY A 43 1.89 -6.19 4.48
CA GLY A 43 3.32 -6.04 4.28
C GLY A 43 3.76 -6.51 2.90
N ALA A 44 3.23 -7.66 2.47
CA ALA A 44 3.58 -8.18 1.15
C ALA A 44 3.09 -7.25 0.06
N MET A 45 1.90 -6.71 0.23
CA MET A 45 1.35 -5.83 -0.78
C MET A 45 2.07 -4.49 -0.86
N VAL A 46 2.45 -3.97 0.29
CA VAL A 46 3.23 -2.73 0.31
C VAL A 46 4.57 -2.95 -0.36
N LYS A 47 5.16 -4.11 -0.13
CA LYS A 47 6.42 -4.42 -0.76
C LYS A 47 6.29 -4.47 -2.27
N ASN A 48 5.20 -5.07 -2.77
CA ASN A 48 4.94 -5.10 -4.19
C ASN A 48 4.79 -3.69 -4.75
N TRP A 49 4.04 -2.88 -4.04
CA TRP A 49 3.83 -1.51 -4.48
C TRP A 49 5.16 -0.75 -4.58
N LYS A 50 5.99 -0.92 -3.57
CA LYS A 50 7.29 -0.24 -3.58
C LYS A 50 8.16 -0.72 -4.72
N ALA A 51 8.13 -2.00 -5.00
CA ALA A 51 8.91 -2.54 -6.10
C ALA A 51 8.46 -1.93 -7.42
N GLU A 52 7.17 -1.76 -7.59
CA GLU A 52 6.66 -1.16 -8.81
C GLU A 52 7.07 0.29 -8.93
N GLN A 53 7.04 1.01 -7.82
CA GLN A 53 7.47 2.40 -7.85
C GLN A 53 8.93 2.52 -8.21
N ALA A 54 9.73 1.61 -7.69
CA ALA A 54 11.15 1.62 -8.00
C ALA A 54 11.39 1.35 -9.47
N LEU A 55 10.63 0.42 -10.04
CA LEU A 55 10.76 0.14 -11.46
C LEU A 55 10.38 1.34 -12.29
N LYS A 56 9.32 2.00 -11.93
CA LYS A 56 8.90 3.18 -12.67
C LYS A 56 9.93 4.27 -12.62
N CYS A 57 10.50 4.48 -11.45
CA CYS A 57 11.52 5.48 -11.31
C CYS A 57 12.74 5.15 -12.14
N ALA A 58 13.14 3.90 -12.14
CA ALA A 58 14.31 3.51 -12.88
C ALA A 58 14.12 3.71 -14.36
N ARG A 59 12.94 3.35 -14.87
CA ARG A 59 12.71 3.50 -16.26
C ARG A 59 12.58 4.91 -16.65
N ASN A 60 12.06 5.69 -15.77
CA ASN A 60 11.83 7.01 -16.09
C ASN A 60 13.07 7.79 -16.38
N GLY A 61 14.10 7.38 -15.82
CA GLY A 61 15.42 7.91 -16.03
C GLY A 61 15.55 9.01 -17.02
#